data_a8e268f0adf25deb46bd42899a58c256
#
_entry.id   a8e268f0adf25deb46bd42899a58c256
#
_cell.length_a   1.000
_cell.length_b   1.000
_cell.length_c   1.000
_cell.angle_alpha   90.00
_cell.angle_beta   90.00
_cell.angle_gamma   90.00
#
_symmetry.space_group_name_H-M   'P 1'
#
loop_
_entity.id
_entity.type
_entity.pdbx_description
1 polymer ?
#
loop_
_entity_poly.entity_id
_entity_poly.type
_entity_poly.pdbx_seq_one_letter_code
_entity_poly.pdbx_strand_id
1 'polypeptide(L)'
;MTLSAYAAPRCGSREALASMYADLGGQKHSDPGTFRSRLAWWTGTIAAACWDRVLPHALCWPVDADTPTQWADADIGRPLCLSVVIREQERHGRYVRLSAYLDRTWTAWWARQWRWRSARDDDDDEALWSHVHGEWVVCENVERAARLATARDWSALERIMSRADAKAYLASLHDGSRPLALSDKDTDILLTHLVHDARAIQHDGDVYKWGTARVTEQDRGILAVKGLHAQLERQVDAWQARMERAQATVRRALQAKEREAVTLSYLRTQKQLESMVDKRVLALEKVHTLLLSMDQAVGDAQLMQAYTASEKTLRSLLADPSLQPDHIDRTMDALAEAVHDQNAVTDALSSAPDDELADELAQLELDTLPCPPATQPEATSPETTSLSMKTTHDTQKQAVPA
;
A
#
# COMPACT_ATOMS: atom_id res chain seq x y z
N MET A 1 21.40 -4.11 -16.87
CA MET A 1 21.47 -5.32 -17.71
C MET A 1 20.82 -4.95 -19.02
N THR A 2 21.49 -5.15 -20.16
CA THR A 2 20.90 -4.90 -21.49
C THR A 2 19.87 -5.98 -21.81
N LEU A 3 18.84 -5.65 -22.62
CA LEU A 3 17.82 -6.63 -23.00
C LEU A 3 18.40 -7.78 -23.83
N SER A 4 19.44 -7.52 -24.63
CA SER A 4 20.18 -8.58 -25.34
C SER A 4 20.90 -9.55 -24.39
N ALA A 5 21.53 -9.04 -23.33
CA ALA A 5 22.16 -9.87 -22.29
C ALA A 5 21.13 -10.71 -21.50
N TYR A 6 19.88 -10.27 -21.43
CA TYR A 6 18.78 -11.03 -20.86
C TYR A 6 18.26 -12.13 -21.79
N ALA A 7 18.25 -11.86 -23.11
CA ALA A 7 17.78 -12.79 -24.14
C ALA A 7 18.78 -13.91 -24.46
N ALA A 8 20.08 -13.61 -24.46
CA ALA A 8 21.15 -14.53 -24.87
C ALA A 8 21.17 -15.88 -24.13
N PRO A 9 21.08 -15.95 -22.78
CA PRO A 9 21.08 -17.22 -22.05
C PRO A 9 19.91 -18.14 -22.39
N ARG A 10 18.81 -17.57 -22.92
CA ARG A 10 17.59 -18.29 -23.25
C ARG A 10 17.67 -19.00 -24.62
N CYS A 11 18.65 -18.67 -25.44
CA CYS A 11 18.89 -19.29 -26.73
C CYS A 11 19.89 -20.45 -26.68
N GLY A 12 20.68 -20.56 -25.63
CA GLY A 12 21.69 -21.62 -25.48
C GLY A 12 22.94 -21.46 -26.35
N SER A 13 22.87 -20.93 -27.58
CA SER A 13 24.01 -20.61 -28.42
C SER A 13 23.86 -19.26 -29.11
N ARG A 14 25.00 -18.70 -29.55
CA ARG A 14 25.04 -17.41 -30.24
C ARG A 14 24.44 -17.51 -31.66
N GLU A 15 24.65 -18.62 -32.34
CA GLU A 15 24.08 -18.91 -33.66
C GLU A 15 22.54 -19.01 -33.58
N ALA A 16 22.03 -19.64 -32.53
CA ALA A 16 20.60 -19.71 -32.28
C ALA A 16 20.03 -18.28 -32.01
N LEU A 17 20.73 -17.44 -31.27
CA LEU A 17 20.32 -16.06 -31.05
C LEU A 17 20.28 -15.27 -32.35
N ALA A 18 21.29 -15.36 -33.21
CA ALA A 18 21.31 -14.72 -34.52
C ALA A 18 20.13 -15.19 -35.39
N SER A 19 19.79 -16.47 -35.31
CA SER A 19 18.60 -17.01 -35.97
C SER A 19 17.30 -16.40 -35.43
N MET A 20 17.18 -16.14 -34.13
CA MET A 20 15.98 -15.50 -33.53
C MET A 20 15.84 -14.04 -33.92
N TYR A 21 16.97 -13.34 -34.18
CA TYR A 21 16.98 -11.91 -34.56
C TYR A 21 16.70 -11.67 -36.04
N ALA A 22 16.79 -12.72 -36.89
CA ALA A 22 16.54 -12.62 -38.30
C ALA A 22 15.07 -12.26 -38.61
N ASP A 23 14.84 -11.69 -39.78
CA ASP A 23 13.51 -11.37 -40.27
C ASP A 23 12.58 -12.58 -40.33
N LEU A 24 11.31 -12.39 -39.95
CA LEU A 24 10.26 -13.41 -39.94
C LEU A 24 9.21 -13.20 -41.06
N GLY A 25 9.22 -12.05 -41.76
CA GLY A 25 8.15 -11.68 -42.68
C GLY A 25 7.83 -12.74 -43.74
N GLY A 26 8.85 -13.21 -44.46
CA GLY A 26 8.66 -14.23 -45.51
C GLY A 26 8.53 -15.69 -45.00
N GLN A 27 8.85 -15.97 -43.75
CA GLN A 27 8.94 -17.36 -43.23
C GLN A 27 7.60 -17.98 -42.86
N LYS A 28 6.56 -17.18 -42.69
CA LYS A 28 5.21 -17.63 -42.33
C LYS A 28 4.66 -18.67 -43.26
N HIS A 29 4.96 -18.56 -44.60
CA HIS A 29 4.49 -19.44 -45.64
C HIS A 29 5.54 -20.47 -46.07
N SER A 30 6.83 -20.11 -46.03
CA SER A 30 7.92 -20.98 -46.48
C SER A 30 8.33 -22.05 -45.45
N ASP A 31 8.38 -21.70 -44.17
CA ASP A 31 8.70 -22.58 -43.04
C ASP A 31 7.85 -22.25 -41.79
N PRO A 32 6.60 -22.75 -41.76
CA PRO A 32 5.70 -22.48 -40.63
C PRO A 32 6.17 -23.08 -39.29
N GLY A 33 7.06 -24.10 -39.34
CA GLY A 33 7.61 -24.73 -38.14
C GLY A 33 8.58 -23.80 -37.41
N THR A 34 9.58 -23.34 -38.14
CA THR A 34 10.59 -22.39 -37.61
C THR A 34 9.95 -21.07 -37.25
N PHE A 35 9.00 -20.54 -38.04
CA PHE A 35 8.25 -19.35 -37.74
C PHE A 35 7.59 -19.44 -36.36
N ARG A 36 6.82 -20.50 -36.07
CA ARG A 36 6.13 -20.70 -34.78
C ARG A 36 7.10 -20.81 -33.61
N SER A 37 8.23 -21.51 -33.80
CA SER A 37 9.25 -21.69 -32.77
C SER A 37 9.88 -20.33 -32.38
N ARG A 38 10.25 -19.52 -33.37
CA ARG A 38 10.81 -18.18 -33.13
C ARG A 38 9.80 -17.21 -32.50
N LEU A 39 8.56 -17.26 -32.99
CA LEU A 39 7.46 -16.47 -32.42
C LEU A 39 7.23 -16.82 -30.94
N ALA A 40 7.19 -18.12 -30.62
CA ALA A 40 7.02 -18.58 -29.24
C ALA A 40 8.19 -18.17 -28.35
N TRP A 41 9.42 -18.26 -28.86
CA TRP A 41 10.61 -17.84 -28.13
C TRP A 41 10.58 -16.33 -27.78
N TRP A 42 10.27 -15.49 -28.78
CA TRP A 42 10.16 -14.05 -28.57
C TRP A 42 9.04 -13.69 -27.57
N THR A 43 7.86 -14.31 -27.73
CA THR A 43 6.73 -14.11 -26.82
C THR A 43 7.10 -14.45 -25.38
N GLY A 44 7.71 -15.62 -25.17
CA GLY A 44 8.15 -16.03 -23.84
C GLY A 44 9.26 -15.15 -23.27
N THR A 45 10.19 -14.68 -24.13
CA THR A 45 11.29 -13.79 -23.71
C THR A 45 10.78 -12.42 -23.30
N ILE A 46 9.87 -11.82 -24.07
CA ILE A 46 9.26 -10.52 -23.77
C ILE A 46 8.39 -10.64 -22.50
N ALA A 47 7.55 -11.67 -22.40
CA ALA A 47 6.72 -11.90 -21.22
C ALA A 47 7.57 -12.04 -19.95
N ALA A 48 8.67 -12.80 -20.04
CA ALA A 48 9.58 -12.96 -18.93
C ALA A 48 10.36 -11.68 -18.60
N ALA A 49 10.78 -10.89 -19.60
CA ALA A 49 11.47 -9.61 -19.39
C ALA A 49 10.56 -8.59 -18.68
N CYS A 50 9.27 -8.57 -19.01
CA CYS A 50 8.25 -7.81 -18.28
C CYS A 50 8.12 -8.33 -16.84
N TRP A 51 7.92 -9.63 -16.67
CA TRP A 51 7.71 -10.26 -15.36
C TRP A 51 8.89 -10.06 -14.42
N ASP A 52 10.11 -10.22 -14.94
CA ASP A 52 11.35 -10.05 -14.20
C ASP A 52 11.73 -8.58 -13.96
N ARG A 53 10.88 -7.64 -14.41
CA ARG A 53 11.11 -6.20 -14.25
C ARG A 53 12.42 -5.71 -14.90
N VAL A 54 12.83 -6.35 -15.96
CA VAL A 54 13.88 -5.84 -16.86
C VAL A 54 13.30 -4.73 -17.74
N LEU A 55 12.00 -4.86 -18.07
CA LEU A 55 11.18 -3.82 -18.68
C LEU A 55 10.46 -2.99 -17.59
N PRO A 56 9.99 -1.76 -17.92
CA PRO A 56 9.42 -0.83 -16.93
C PRO A 56 8.19 -1.36 -16.18
N HIS A 57 7.37 -2.16 -16.86
CA HIS A 57 6.11 -2.69 -16.34
C HIS A 57 6.09 -4.22 -16.40
N ALA A 58 5.41 -4.85 -15.44
CA ALA A 58 5.30 -6.31 -15.37
C ALA A 58 4.23 -6.86 -16.34
N LEU A 59 3.16 -6.12 -16.57
CA LEU A 59 1.99 -6.54 -17.34
C LEU A 59 1.86 -5.80 -18.67
N CYS A 60 2.61 -4.73 -18.86
CA CYS A 60 2.56 -3.88 -20.04
C CYS A 60 3.95 -3.69 -20.64
N TRP A 61 4.04 -3.78 -21.96
CA TRP A 61 5.25 -3.52 -22.71
C TRP A 61 5.12 -2.26 -23.54
N PRO A 62 5.84 -1.17 -23.21
CA PRO A 62 5.90 0.02 -24.05
C PRO A 62 6.78 -0.26 -25.27
N VAL A 63 6.26 0.03 -26.45
CA VAL A 63 6.95 -0.14 -27.74
C VAL A 63 7.07 1.23 -28.39
N ASP A 64 8.29 1.67 -28.60
CA ASP A 64 8.67 2.94 -29.20
C ASP A 64 9.66 2.75 -30.35
N ALA A 65 10.09 3.85 -30.99
CA ALA A 65 11.07 3.80 -32.08
C ALA A 65 12.43 3.21 -31.65
N ASP A 66 12.78 3.32 -30.36
CA ASP A 66 14.06 2.88 -29.82
C ASP A 66 14.00 1.41 -29.36
N THR A 67 12.82 0.80 -29.28
CA THR A 67 12.65 -0.59 -28.84
C THR A 67 13.57 -1.59 -29.55
N PRO A 68 13.74 -1.59 -30.89
CA PRO A 68 14.67 -2.50 -31.54
C PRO A 68 16.13 -2.26 -31.12
N THR A 69 16.47 -1.02 -30.82
CA THR A 69 17.81 -0.65 -30.34
C THR A 69 18.07 -1.12 -28.90
N GLN A 70 17.05 -1.10 -28.06
CA GLN A 70 17.13 -1.62 -26.68
C GLN A 70 17.41 -3.12 -26.64
N TRP A 71 16.91 -3.87 -27.64
CA TRP A 71 17.16 -5.30 -27.81
C TRP A 71 18.40 -5.63 -28.66
N ALA A 72 19.11 -4.62 -29.19
CA ALA A 72 20.27 -4.84 -30.05
C ALA A 72 21.40 -5.57 -29.32
N ASP A 73 21.95 -6.57 -29.98
CA ASP A 73 23.18 -7.23 -29.57
C ASP A 73 24.39 -6.60 -30.29
N ALA A 74 25.53 -6.58 -29.61
CA ALA A 74 26.74 -5.91 -30.14
C ALA A 74 27.25 -6.48 -31.46
N ASP A 75 27.08 -7.79 -31.66
CA ASP A 75 27.62 -8.47 -32.84
C ASP A 75 26.51 -8.89 -33.84
N ILE A 76 25.30 -9.12 -33.36
CA ILE A 76 24.18 -9.59 -34.21
C ILE A 76 23.38 -8.39 -34.75
N GLY A 77 23.39 -7.26 -34.00
CA GLY A 77 22.63 -6.07 -34.37
C GLY A 77 21.21 -6.07 -33.80
N ARG A 78 20.31 -5.33 -34.46
CA ARG A 78 18.91 -5.17 -34.05
C ARG A 78 18.06 -6.36 -34.49
N PRO A 79 17.06 -6.78 -33.66
CA PRO A 79 16.10 -7.79 -34.10
C PRO A 79 15.16 -7.17 -35.18
N LEU A 80 15.04 -7.87 -36.31
CA LEU A 80 14.19 -7.44 -37.44
C LEU A 80 12.76 -8.00 -37.36
N CYS A 81 12.52 -8.90 -36.41
CA CYS A 81 11.27 -9.64 -36.31
C CYS A 81 10.23 -9.06 -35.33
N LEU A 82 10.57 -8.04 -34.56
CA LEU A 82 9.69 -7.57 -33.46
C LEU A 82 8.34 -7.04 -33.93
N SER A 83 8.28 -6.35 -35.09
CA SER A 83 7.04 -5.86 -35.70
C SER A 83 6.09 -7.01 -36.00
N VAL A 84 6.64 -8.07 -36.64
CA VAL A 84 5.89 -9.28 -36.96
C VAL A 84 5.43 -10.01 -35.70
N VAL A 85 6.30 -10.12 -34.68
CA VAL A 85 5.95 -10.75 -33.39
C VAL A 85 4.77 -10.05 -32.75
N ILE A 86 4.80 -8.70 -32.63
CA ILE A 86 3.71 -7.94 -32.01
C ILE A 86 2.42 -8.13 -32.79
N ARG A 87 2.46 -8.02 -34.11
CA ARG A 87 1.29 -8.17 -34.99
C ARG A 87 0.66 -9.55 -34.88
N GLU A 88 1.47 -10.62 -34.88
CA GLU A 88 0.95 -11.98 -34.75
C GLU A 88 0.37 -12.22 -33.33
N GLN A 89 1.00 -11.67 -32.28
CA GLN A 89 0.45 -11.80 -30.93
C GLN A 89 -0.83 -10.96 -30.75
N GLU A 90 -0.93 -9.81 -31.40
CA GLU A 90 -2.18 -9.02 -31.48
C GLU A 90 -3.27 -9.85 -32.17
N ARG A 91 -2.99 -10.47 -33.34
CA ARG A 91 -3.92 -11.36 -34.06
C ARG A 91 -4.42 -12.51 -33.20
N HIS A 92 -3.57 -13.09 -32.36
CA HIS A 92 -3.94 -14.17 -31.47
C HIS A 92 -4.58 -13.68 -30.15
N GLY A 93 -4.72 -12.36 -29.94
CA GLY A 93 -5.28 -11.78 -28.73
C GLY A 93 -4.40 -11.93 -27.49
N ARG A 94 -3.13 -12.28 -27.67
CA ARG A 94 -2.16 -12.38 -26.57
C ARG A 94 -1.55 -11.06 -26.19
N TYR A 95 -1.41 -10.14 -27.16
CA TYR A 95 -1.07 -8.75 -26.92
C TYR A 95 -2.27 -7.88 -27.29
N VAL A 96 -2.61 -6.95 -26.40
CA VAL A 96 -3.73 -6.04 -26.58
C VAL A 96 -3.26 -4.62 -26.29
N ARG A 97 -3.61 -3.64 -27.12
CA ARG A 97 -3.27 -2.25 -26.84
C ARG A 97 -3.86 -1.81 -25.52
N LEU A 98 -3.06 -1.12 -24.70
CA LEU A 98 -3.45 -0.68 -23.36
C LEU A 98 -4.74 0.16 -23.39
N SER A 99 -4.87 1.10 -24.32
CA SER A 99 -6.08 1.91 -24.47
C SER A 99 -7.32 1.05 -24.74
N ALA A 100 -7.22 0.08 -25.64
CA ALA A 100 -8.31 -0.83 -25.96
C ALA A 100 -8.59 -1.85 -24.83
N TYR A 101 -7.59 -2.13 -24.00
CA TYR A 101 -7.74 -3.03 -22.85
C TYR A 101 -8.47 -2.36 -21.70
N LEU A 102 -8.15 -1.09 -21.40
CA LEU A 102 -8.79 -0.32 -20.34
C LEU A 102 -10.16 0.24 -20.76
N ASP A 103 -10.32 0.64 -22.01
CA ASP A 103 -11.57 1.14 -22.58
C ASP A 103 -12.44 -0.04 -23.10
N ARG A 104 -13.01 -0.78 -22.15
CA ARG A 104 -13.87 -1.96 -22.44
C ARG A 104 -15.32 -1.60 -22.75
N THR A 105 -15.52 -0.55 -23.49
CA THR A 105 -16.84 -0.26 -24.04
C THR A 105 -17.26 -1.34 -25.05
N TRP A 106 -18.56 -1.61 -25.15
CA TRP A 106 -19.13 -2.53 -26.16
C TRP A 106 -18.65 -2.21 -27.58
N THR A 107 -18.47 -0.95 -27.88
CA THR A 107 -17.94 -0.45 -29.15
C THR A 107 -16.49 -0.84 -29.40
N ALA A 108 -15.64 -0.81 -28.39
CA ALA A 108 -14.24 -1.24 -28.47
C ALA A 108 -14.12 -2.75 -28.74
N TRP A 109 -15.01 -3.57 -28.16
CA TRP A 109 -15.06 -5.01 -28.43
C TRP A 109 -15.42 -5.31 -29.90
N TRP A 110 -16.45 -4.64 -30.44
CA TRP A 110 -16.86 -4.77 -31.84
C TRP A 110 -15.81 -4.23 -32.80
N ALA A 111 -15.20 -3.08 -32.50
CA ALA A 111 -14.12 -2.50 -33.33
C ALA A 111 -12.89 -3.43 -33.40
N ARG A 112 -12.59 -4.13 -32.30
CA ARG A 112 -11.53 -5.16 -32.26
C ARG A 112 -11.85 -6.32 -33.20
N GLN A 113 -13.09 -6.86 -33.13
CA GLN A 113 -13.56 -7.96 -33.98
C GLN A 113 -13.52 -7.58 -35.48
N TRP A 114 -13.83 -6.33 -35.83
CA TRP A 114 -13.86 -5.86 -37.21
C TRP A 114 -12.48 -5.53 -37.78
N ARG A 115 -11.58 -4.95 -36.98
CA ARG A 115 -10.22 -4.59 -37.41
C ARG A 115 -9.39 -5.82 -37.80
N TRP A 116 -9.67 -6.96 -37.20
CA TRP A 116 -9.05 -8.24 -37.53
C TRP A 116 -9.34 -8.74 -38.95
N ARG A 117 -10.46 -8.33 -39.53
CA ARG A 117 -10.87 -8.74 -40.89
C ARG A 117 -10.28 -7.90 -42.00
N SER A 118 -9.78 -6.71 -41.70
CA SER A 118 -9.39 -5.70 -42.70
C SER A 118 -7.88 -5.49 -42.81
N ALA A 119 -7.05 -6.10 -41.96
CA ALA A 119 -5.61 -5.95 -42.04
C ALA A 119 -5.08 -6.74 -43.25
N ARG A 120 -4.83 -6.01 -44.35
CA ARG A 120 -4.05 -6.51 -45.48
C ARG A 120 -2.64 -6.82 -45.00
N ASP A 121 -2.06 -7.89 -45.55
CA ASP A 121 -0.63 -8.21 -45.45
C ASP A 121 0.15 -7.18 -46.31
N ASP A 122 0.33 -5.95 -45.77
CA ASP A 122 1.28 -5.02 -46.35
C ASP A 122 2.66 -5.34 -45.78
N ASP A 123 3.55 -5.79 -46.69
CA ASP A 123 4.92 -6.27 -46.39
C ASP A 123 5.95 -5.15 -46.18
N ASP A 124 5.53 -3.90 -45.93
CA ASP A 124 6.45 -2.78 -45.77
C ASP A 124 6.83 -2.64 -44.27
N ASP A 125 8.05 -3.08 -43.92
CA ASP A 125 8.54 -3.15 -42.54
C ASP A 125 8.52 -1.80 -41.81
N GLU A 126 8.76 -0.69 -42.50
CA GLU A 126 8.76 0.66 -41.90
C GLU A 126 7.34 1.14 -41.61
N ALA A 127 6.39 0.84 -42.48
CA ALA A 127 4.97 1.07 -42.25
C ALA A 127 4.44 0.16 -41.12
N LEU A 128 4.86 -1.08 -41.09
CA LEU A 128 4.55 -2.05 -40.01
C LEU A 128 5.04 -1.55 -38.66
N TRP A 129 6.28 -1.03 -38.59
CA TRP A 129 6.85 -0.58 -37.34
C TRP A 129 6.10 0.62 -36.77
N SER A 130 5.70 1.58 -37.61
CA SER A 130 4.89 2.73 -37.16
C SER A 130 3.53 2.32 -36.59
N HIS A 131 2.95 1.22 -37.08
CA HIS A 131 1.66 0.72 -36.59
C HIS A 131 1.74 -0.02 -35.26
N VAL A 132 2.90 -0.59 -34.89
CA VAL A 132 3.05 -1.32 -33.61
C VAL A 132 3.51 -0.47 -32.45
N HIS A 133 3.78 0.83 -32.67
CA HIS A 133 4.09 1.77 -31.58
C HIS A 133 2.92 1.87 -30.60
N GLY A 134 3.24 1.93 -29.31
CA GLY A 134 2.28 2.08 -28.23
C GLY A 134 2.53 1.14 -27.07
N GLU A 135 1.60 1.10 -26.16
CA GLU A 135 1.66 0.26 -24.97
C GLU A 135 0.84 -1.01 -25.17
N TRP A 136 1.47 -2.16 -24.96
CA TRP A 136 0.88 -3.47 -25.19
C TRP A 136 0.74 -4.25 -23.89
N VAL A 137 -0.47 -4.66 -23.57
CA VAL A 137 -0.76 -5.55 -22.44
C VAL A 137 -0.38 -6.98 -22.82
N VAL A 138 0.45 -7.62 -21.98
CA VAL A 138 0.89 -9.00 -22.12
C VAL A 138 -0.09 -9.89 -21.35
N CYS A 139 -1.09 -10.46 -22.06
CA CYS A 139 -2.20 -11.18 -21.44
C CYS A 139 -1.74 -12.38 -20.59
N GLU A 140 -0.69 -13.08 -20.99
CA GLU A 140 -0.12 -14.20 -20.23
C GLU A 140 0.34 -13.79 -18.83
N ASN A 141 1.00 -12.63 -18.72
CA ASN A 141 1.44 -12.08 -17.43
C ASN A 141 0.25 -11.61 -16.61
N VAL A 142 -0.79 -11.03 -17.25
CA VAL A 142 -2.02 -10.62 -16.56
C VAL A 142 -2.74 -11.81 -15.96
N GLU A 143 -2.89 -12.90 -16.72
CA GLU A 143 -3.49 -14.15 -16.22
C GLU A 143 -2.68 -14.78 -15.09
N ARG A 144 -1.34 -14.72 -15.18
CA ARG A 144 -0.45 -15.20 -14.13
C ARG A 144 -0.61 -14.38 -12.85
N ALA A 145 -0.62 -13.05 -12.97
CA ALA A 145 -0.86 -12.15 -11.84
C ALA A 145 -2.25 -12.33 -11.23
N ALA A 146 -3.28 -12.54 -12.07
CA ALA A 146 -4.65 -12.79 -11.62
C ALA A 146 -4.76 -14.08 -10.79
N ARG A 147 -4.07 -15.15 -11.20
CA ARG A 147 -3.99 -16.39 -10.41
C ARG A 147 -3.37 -16.16 -9.04
N LEU A 148 -2.30 -15.36 -8.95
CA LEU A 148 -1.68 -15.01 -7.67
C LEU A 148 -2.62 -14.16 -6.80
N ALA A 149 -3.32 -13.20 -7.41
CA ALA A 149 -4.27 -12.34 -6.70
C ALA A 149 -5.48 -13.10 -6.14
N THR A 150 -5.94 -14.14 -6.84
CA THR A 150 -7.09 -14.95 -6.44
C THR A 150 -6.75 -16.13 -5.54
N ALA A 151 -5.47 -16.40 -5.30
CA ALA A 151 -5.04 -17.53 -4.47
C ALA A 151 -5.30 -17.32 -2.95
N ARG A 152 -5.57 -16.08 -2.53
CA ARG A 152 -5.83 -15.74 -1.13
C ARG A 152 -7.29 -16.01 -0.77
N ASP A 153 -7.50 -16.66 0.37
CA ASP A 153 -8.80 -16.72 1.02
C ASP A 153 -9.07 -15.42 1.78
N TRP A 154 -10.27 -14.89 1.63
CA TRP A 154 -10.70 -13.63 2.19
C TRP A 154 -11.73 -13.85 3.30
N SER A 155 -11.58 -13.16 4.44
CA SER A 155 -12.65 -13.06 5.42
C SER A 155 -13.85 -12.29 4.85
N ALA A 156 -15.03 -12.41 5.49
CA ALA A 156 -16.23 -11.73 5.03
C ALA A 156 -16.07 -10.20 4.96
N LEU A 157 -15.34 -9.64 5.92
CA LEU A 157 -15.07 -8.22 5.99
C LEU A 157 -13.95 -7.80 4.99
N GLU A 158 -12.87 -8.57 4.88
CA GLU A 158 -11.75 -8.26 3.98
C GLU A 158 -12.14 -8.23 2.51
N ARG A 159 -13.15 -9.04 2.10
CA ARG A 159 -13.64 -9.06 0.70
C ARG A 159 -14.11 -7.71 0.20
N ILE A 160 -14.55 -6.81 1.10
CA ILE A 160 -15.09 -5.50 0.75
C ILE A 160 -13.99 -4.46 0.95
N MET A 161 -13.61 -3.78 -0.11
CA MET A 161 -12.52 -2.81 -0.08
C MET A 161 -12.78 -1.65 -1.05
N SER A 162 -12.09 -0.54 -0.84
CA SER A 162 -12.09 0.58 -1.78
C SER A 162 -11.21 0.26 -3.01
N ARG A 163 -11.36 1.04 -4.07
CA ARG A 163 -10.45 0.95 -5.23
C ARG A 163 -8.98 1.15 -4.82
N ALA A 164 -8.72 2.08 -3.92
CA ALA A 164 -7.38 2.36 -3.44
C ALA A 164 -6.79 1.15 -2.69
N ASP A 165 -7.57 0.53 -1.79
CA ASP A 165 -7.15 -0.65 -1.05
C ASP A 165 -6.95 -1.86 -1.97
N ALA A 166 -7.83 -2.05 -2.97
CA ALA A 166 -7.68 -3.08 -3.98
C ALA A 166 -6.37 -2.91 -4.77
N LYS A 167 -6.06 -1.68 -5.22
CA LYS A 167 -4.79 -1.38 -5.89
C LYS A 167 -3.58 -1.59 -4.97
N ALA A 168 -3.66 -1.17 -3.71
CA ALA A 168 -2.60 -1.38 -2.72
C ALA A 168 -2.34 -2.89 -2.49
N TYR A 169 -3.40 -3.68 -2.38
CA TYR A 169 -3.27 -5.14 -2.30
C TYR A 169 -2.59 -5.72 -3.55
N LEU A 170 -3.04 -5.33 -4.75
CA LEU A 170 -2.45 -5.82 -5.99
C LEU A 170 -0.97 -5.42 -6.13
N ALA A 171 -0.60 -4.21 -5.69
CA ALA A 171 0.79 -3.77 -5.66
C ALA A 171 1.66 -4.58 -4.69
N SER A 172 1.06 -5.14 -3.64
CA SER A 172 1.74 -5.98 -2.64
C SER A 172 1.88 -7.46 -3.03
N LEU A 173 1.45 -7.86 -4.23
CA LEU A 173 1.52 -9.25 -4.67
C LEU A 173 2.96 -9.77 -4.75
N HIS A 174 3.12 -11.04 -4.41
CA HIS A 174 4.39 -11.76 -4.47
C HIS A 174 4.28 -12.99 -5.37
N ASP A 175 5.34 -13.29 -6.10
CA ASP A 175 5.54 -14.56 -6.80
C ASP A 175 6.55 -15.39 -6.01
N GLY A 176 6.06 -16.29 -5.17
CA GLY A 176 6.87 -16.95 -4.16
C GLY A 176 7.43 -15.95 -3.13
N SER A 177 8.74 -15.88 -3.01
CA SER A 177 9.43 -14.94 -2.10
C SER A 177 9.71 -13.56 -2.71
N ARG A 178 9.47 -13.39 -4.03
CA ARG A 178 9.80 -12.16 -4.75
C ARG A 178 8.58 -11.23 -4.84
N PRO A 179 8.68 -9.94 -4.44
CA PRO A 179 7.62 -8.98 -4.69
C PRO A 179 7.50 -8.70 -6.19
N LEU A 180 6.26 -8.70 -6.72
CA LEU A 180 6.01 -8.35 -8.12
C LEU A 180 6.28 -6.87 -8.41
N ALA A 181 6.16 -6.01 -7.41
CA ALA A 181 6.34 -4.56 -7.50
C ALA A 181 5.56 -3.95 -8.68
N LEU A 182 4.28 -4.29 -8.79
CA LEU A 182 3.41 -3.80 -9.86
C LEU A 182 3.33 -2.27 -9.85
N SER A 183 3.44 -1.65 -11.01
CA SER A 183 3.23 -0.22 -11.18
C SER A 183 1.74 0.14 -11.06
N ASP A 184 1.44 1.42 -10.94
CA ASP A 184 0.04 1.89 -10.90
C ASP A 184 -0.73 1.50 -12.19
N LYS A 185 -0.07 1.55 -13.35
CA LYS A 185 -0.61 1.04 -14.62
C LYS A 185 -0.87 -0.47 -14.58
N ASP A 186 0.07 -1.25 -14.05
CA ASP A 186 -0.09 -2.70 -13.94
C ASP A 186 -1.27 -3.05 -13.02
N THR A 187 -1.45 -2.32 -11.91
CA THR A 187 -2.59 -2.54 -11.00
C THR A 187 -3.93 -2.19 -11.65
N ASP A 188 -4.01 -1.15 -12.49
CA ASP A 188 -5.23 -0.84 -13.25
C ASP A 188 -5.54 -1.92 -14.29
N ILE A 189 -4.53 -2.43 -15.01
CA ILE A 189 -4.68 -3.54 -15.96
C ILE A 189 -5.20 -4.78 -15.24
N LEU A 190 -4.57 -5.14 -14.13
CA LEU A 190 -4.93 -6.34 -13.37
C LEU A 190 -6.33 -6.23 -12.76
N LEU A 191 -6.67 -5.06 -12.21
CA LEU A 191 -7.99 -4.79 -11.65
C LEU A 191 -9.08 -4.90 -12.73
N THR A 192 -8.82 -4.33 -13.92
CA THR A 192 -9.72 -4.44 -15.07
C THR A 192 -9.93 -5.90 -15.48
N HIS A 193 -8.86 -6.70 -15.50
CA HIS A 193 -8.94 -8.13 -15.81
C HIS A 193 -9.77 -8.90 -14.77
N LEU A 194 -9.51 -8.66 -13.47
CA LEU A 194 -10.22 -9.34 -12.38
C LEU A 194 -11.71 -9.03 -12.35
N VAL A 195 -12.11 -7.82 -12.77
CA VAL A 195 -13.51 -7.41 -12.85
C VAL A 195 -14.19 -7.99 -14.09
N HIS A 196 -13.58 -7.85 -15.27
CA HIS A 196 -14.27 -8.11 -16.53
C HIS A 196 -14.05 -9.53 -17.07
N ASP A 197 -12.83 -10.04 -17.04
CA ASP A 197 -12.46 -11.33 -17.64
C ASP A 197 -12.58 -12.47 -16.63
N ALA A 198 -11.86 -12.40 -15.55
CA ALA A 198 -11.87 -13.40 -14.49
C ALA A 198 -13.14 -13.38 -13.65
N ARG A 199 -13.87 -12.25 -13.63
CA ARG A 199 -15.06 -12.03 -12.82
C ARG A 199 -14.87 -12.41 -11.34
N ALA A 200 -13.65 -12.26 -10.87
CA ALA A 200 -13.27 -12.55 -9.50
C ALA A 200 -13.64 -11.42 -8.53
N ILE A 201 -13.88 -10.23 -9.08
CA ILE A 201 -14.28 -9.02 -8.33
C ILE A 201 -15.55 -8.47 -8.95
N GLN A 202 -16.52 -8.14 -8.09
CA GLN A 202 -17.67 -7.31 -8.44
C GLN A 202 -17.44 -5.89 -7.95
N HIS A 203 -17.80 -4.89 -8.76
CA HIS A 203 -17.66 -3.49 -8.33
C HIS A 203 -18.94 -2.69 -8.57
N ASP A 204 -19.15 -1.69 -7.74
CA ASP A 204 -20.19 -0.68 -7.90
C ASP A 204 -19.68 0.65 -7.31
N GLY A 205 -19.41 1.61 -8.19
CA GLY A 205 -18.72 2.85 -7.81
C GLY A 205 -17.32 2.57 -7.26
N ASP A 206 -17.07 3.00 -6.02
CA ASP A 206 -15.77 2.81 -5.33
C ASP A 206 -15.70 1.50 -4.52
N VAL A 207 -16.78 0.73 -4.46
CA VAL A 207 -16.81 -0.54 -3.72
C VAL A 207 -16.38 -1.69 -4.61
N TYR A 208 -15.34 -2.40 -4.20
CA TYR A 208 -14.83 -3.62 -4.83
C TYR A 208 -15.03 -4.79 -3.87
N LYS A 209 -15.75 -5.83 -4.33
CA LYS A 209 -16.06 -7.03 -3.55
C LYS A 209 -15.47 -8.25 -4.22
N TRP A 210 -14.57 -8.95 -3.52
CA TRP A 210 -14.04 -10.23 -3.98
C TRP A 210 -15.12 -11.31 -3.93
N GLY A 211 -15.23 -12.06 -5.03
CA GLY A 211 -16.23 -13.11 -5.23
C GLY A 211 -17.22 -12.77 -6.33
N THR A 212 -18.20 -13.68 -6.51
CA THR A 212 -19.20 -13.58 -7.58
C THR A 212 -20.49 -12.87 -7.14
N ALA A 213 -20.67 -12.64 -5.83
CA ALA A 213 -21.85 -12.00 -5.27
C ALA A 213 -21.86 -10.50 -5.62
N ARG A 214 -23.02 -9.99 -6.02
CA ARG A 214 -23.19 -8.56 -6.34
C ARG A 214 -22.94 -7.68 -5.12
N VAL A 215 -22.49 -6.48 -5.36
CA VAL A 215 -22.35 -5.44 -4.34
C VAL A 215 -23.74 -5.02 -3.86
N THR A 216 -23.92 -4.94 -2.54
CA THR A 216 -25.16 -4.54 -1.87
C THR A 216 -24.99 -3.16 -1.22
N GLU A 217 -26.11 -2.55 -0.79
CA GLU A 217 -26.09 -1.28 -0.04
C GLU A 217 -25.34 -1.42 1.29
N GLN A 218 -25.46 -2.61 1.92
CA GLN A 218 -24.74 -2.91 3.16
C GLN A 218 -23.22 -2.97 2.94
N ASP A 219 -22.76 -3.50 1.79
CA ASP A 219 -21.33 -3.51 1.45
C ASP A 219 -20.76 -2.08 1.38
N ARG A 220 -21.55 -1.13 0.85
CA ARG A 220 -21.19 0.30 0.86
C ARG A 220 -21.10 0.85 2.29
N GLY A 221 -22.07 0.46 3.15
CA GLY A 221 -22.06 0.82 4.57
C GLY A 221 -20.82 0.28 5.28
N ILE A 222 -20.45 -0.98 5.05
CA ILE A 222 -19.23 -1.59 5.62
C ILE A 222 -17.96 -0.87 5.14
N LEU A 223 -17.89 -0.53 3.85
CA LEU A 223 -16.77 0.25 3.33
C LEU A 223 -16.69 1.64 4.00
N ALA A 224 -17.84 2.29 4.22
CA ALA A 224 -17.89 3.57 4.95
C ALA A 224 -17.37 3.45 6.39
N VAL A 225 -17.68 2.36 7.09
CA VAL A 225 -17.15 2.07 8.44
C VAL A 225 -15.63 1.89 8.42
N LYS A 226 -15.11 1.13 7.46
CA LYS A 226 -13.66 0.97 7.27
C LYS A 226 -12.99 2.32 6.98
N GLY A 227 -13.60 3.13 6.12
CA GLY A 227 -13.12 4.48 5.81
C GLY A 227 -13.10 5.39 7.05
N LEU A 228 -14.17 5.33 7.88
CA LEU A 228 -14.24 6.06 9.14
C LEU A 228 -13.14 5.62 10.11
N HIS A 229 -12.91 4.31 10.25
CA HIS A 229 -11.82 3.78 11.09
C HIS A 229 -10.47 4.35 10.66
N ALA A 230 -10.11 4.20 9.38
CA ALA A 230 -8.85 4.71 8.85
C ALA A 230 -8.74 6.25 8.94
N GLN A 231 -9.85 6.98 8.88
CA GLN A 231 -9.87 8.43 9.08
C GLN A 231 -9.60 8.79 10.54
N LEU A 232 -10.26 8.11 11.49
CA LEU A 232 -10.06 8.33 12.93
C LEU A 232 -8.63 7.97 13.34
N GLU A 233 -8.04 6.90 12.84
CA GLU A 233 -6.62 6.55 13.08
C GLU A 233 -5.71 7.71 12.67
N ARG A 234 -5.83 8.19 11.44
CA ARG A 234 -5.03 9.32 10.96
C ARG A 234 -5.24 10.60 11.78
N GLN A 235 -6.46 10.83 12.27
CA GLN A 235 -6.74 11.96 13.14
C GLN A 235 -6.06 11.78 14.49
N VAL A 236 -6.15 10.61 15.11
CA VAL A 236 -5.51 10.32 16.41
C VAL A 236 -4.00 10.54 16.29
N ASP A 237 -3.35 9.99 15.27
CA ASP A 237 -1.91 10.17 15.05
C ASP A 237 -1.53 11.64 14.90
N ALA A 238 -2.30 12.40 14.12
CA ALA A 238 -2.06 13.83 13.92
C ALA A 238 -2.23 14.65 15.21
N TRP A 239 -3.21 14.30 16.04
CA TRP A 239 -3.45 14.97 17.30
C TRP A 239 -2.44 14.59 18.37
N GLN A 240 -2.02 13.33 18.43
CA GLN A 240 -0.93 12.88 19.31
C GLN A 240 0.37 13.62 19.00
N ALA A 241 0.73 13.74 17.71
CA ALA A 241 1.92 14.51 17.33
C ALA A 241 1.82 16.00 17.72
N ARG A 242 0.60 16.59 17.73
CA ARG A 242 0.38 17.97 18.21
C ARG A 242 0.50 18.07 19.74
N MET A 243 -0.06 17.11 20.45
CA MET A 243 0.03 17.01 21.91
C MET A 243 1.48 16.89 22.37
N GLU A 244 2.29 16.06 21.74
CA GLU A 244 3.73 15.92 22.02
C GLU A 244 4.48 17.25 21.82
N ARG A 245 4.13 18.01 20.79
CA ARG A 245 4.72 19.35 20.56
C ARG A 245 4.30 20.33 21.65
N ALA A 246 3.04 20.32 22.08
CA ALA A 246 2.56 21.15 23.17
C ALA A 246 3.26 20.81 24.48
N GLN A 247 3.40 19.52 24.82
CA GLN A 247 4.17 19.07 25.99
C GLN A 247 5.63 19.52 25.93
N ALA A 248 6.28 19.40 24.77
CA ALA A 248 7.65 19.89 24.58
C ALA A 248 7.74 21.42 24.74
N THR A 249 6.67 22.17 24.43
CA THR A 249 6.63 23.62 24.61
C THR A 249 6.49 23.97 26.09
N VAL A 250 5.61 23.28 26.82
CA VAL A 250 5.48 23.42 28.28
C VAL A 250 6.81 23.14 28.98
N ARG A 251 7.47 22.04 28.66
CA ARG A 251 8.79 21.69 29.24
C ARG A 251 9.84 22.75 28.95
N ARG A 252 9.86 23.31 27.74
CA ARG A 252 10.79 24.42 27.40
C ARG A 252 10.50 25.71 28.18
N ALA A 253 9.22 26.08 28.32
CA ALA A 253 8.82 27.24 29.10
C ALA A 253 9.24 27.12 30.56
N LEU A 254 9.05 25.93 31.18
CA LEU A 254 9.51 25.62 32.53
C LEU A 254 11.03 25.73 32.66
N GLN A 255 11.80 25.17 31.73
CA GLN A 255 13.27 25.24 31.72
C GLN A 255 13.78 26.66 31.53
N ALA A 256 13.10 27.46 30.70
CA ALA A 256 13.42 28.85 30.46
C ALA A 256 12.99 29.79 31.60
N LYS A 257 12.28 29.27 32.61
CA LYS A 257 11.67 30.05 33.71
C LYS A 257 10.84 31.25 33.21
N GLU A 258 10.01 30.95 32.19
CA GLU A 258 9.08 31.96 31.66
C GLU A 258 8.08 32.40 32.71
N ARG A 259 7.32 33.48 32.41
CA ARG A 259 6.30 33.97 33.35
C ARG A 259 5.25 32.88 33.58
N GLU A 260 4.86 32.68 34.82
CA GLU A 260 3.87 31.68 35.26
C GLU A 260 2.57 31.74 34.43
N ALA A 261 2.05 32.93 34.13
CA ALA A 261 0.86 33.12 33.31
C ALA A 261 1.03 32.55 31.88
N VAL A 262 2.22 32.60 31.30
CA VAL A 262 2.51 32.05 29.95
C VAL A 262 2.58 30.52 30.00
N THR A 263 3.22 29.98 31.01
CA THR A 263 3.32 28.53 31.23
C THR A 263 1.94 27.92 31.51
N LEU A 264 1.11 28.55 32.29
CA LEU A 264 -0.29 28.15 32.52
C LEU A 264 -1.11 28.18 31.22
N SER A 265 -0.91 29.16 30.35
CA SER A 265 -1.57 29.22 29.05
C SER A 265 -1.18 28.01 28.18
N TYR A 266 0.10 27.61 28.16
CA TYR A 266 0.55 26.42 27.43
C TYR A 266 -0.01 25.14 28.04
N LEU A 267 -0.11 25.02 29.36
CA LEU A 267 -0.74 23.89 30.05
C LEU A 267 -2.24 23.78 29.72
N ARG A 268 -2.97 24.88 29.69
CA ARG A 268 -4.38 24.90 29.28
C ARG A 268 -4.53 24.35 27.84
N THR A 269 -3.65 24.79 26.94
CA THR A 269 -3.63 24.31 25.55
C THR A 269 -3.33 22.80 25.49
N GLN A 270 -2.38 22.32 26.28
CA GLN A 270 -2.07 20.90 26.37
C GLN A 270 -3.27 20.08 26.84
N LYS A 271 -3.93 20.49 27.94
CA LYS A 271 -5.12 19.82 28.48
C LYS A 271 -6.28 19.77 27.49
N GLN A 272 -6.49 20.86 26.75
CA GLN A 272 -7.52 20.87 25.71
C GLN A 272 -7.21 19.89 24.58
N LEU A 273 -5.95 19.83 24.13
CA LEU A 273 -5.51 18.84 23.13
C LEU A 273 -5.67 17.41 23.64
N GLU A 274 -5.31 17.14 24.90
CA GLU A 274 -5.47 15.85 25.56
C GLU A 274 -6.94 15.38 25.55
N SER A 275 -7.86 16.23 25.99
CA SER A 275 -9.30 15.96 25.94
C SER A 275 -9.81 15.69 24.52
N MET A 276 -9.24 16.36 23.50
CA MET A 276 -9.60 16.11 22.11
C MET A 276 -9.07 14.77 21.60
N VAL A 277 -7.87 14.35 22.00
CA VAL A 277 -7.29 13.04 21.70
C VAL A 277 -8.15 11.95 22.33
N ASP A 278 -8.48 12.07 23.62
CA ASP A 278 -9.26 11.06 24.35
C ASP A 278 -10.62 10.80 23.71
N LYS A 279 -11.33 11.85 23.31
CA LYS A 279 -12.61 11.71 22.61
C LYS A 279 -12.48 10.92 21.30
N ARG A 280 -11.40 11.15 20.54
CA ARG A 280 -11.16 10.44 19.26
C ARG A 280 -10.69 9.02 19.47
N VAL A 281 -9.84 8.78 20.46
CA VAL A 281 -9.44 7.44 20.86
C VAL A 281 -10.65 6.60 21.27
N LEU A 282 -11.56 7.18 22.08
CA LEU A 282 -12.80 6.51 22.46
C LEU A 282 -13.70 6.19 21.25
N ALA A 283 -13.80 7.11 20.30
CA ALA A 283 -14.56 6.89 19.07
C ALA A 283 -13.91 5.80 18.21
N LEU A 284 -12.58 5.83 18.07
CA LEU A 284 -11.79 4.83 17.34
C LEU A 284 -11.98 3.43 17.95
N GLU A 285 -11.91 3.31 19.27
CA GLU A 285 -12.11 2.06 20.01
C GLU A 285 -13.51 1.47 19.76
N LYS A 286 -14.55 2.31 19.76
CA LYS A 286 -15.92 1.87 19.43
C LYS A 286 -16.01 1.34 18.00
N VAL A 287 -15.46 2.07 17.02
CA VAL A 287 -15.45 1.63 15.61
C VAL A 287 -14.62 0.35 15.44
N HIS A 288 -13.47 0.26 16.11
CA HIS A 288 -12.62 -0.93 16.12
C HIS A 288 -13.37 -2.17 16.65
N THR A 289 -14.06 -2.02 17.78
CA THR A 289 -14.88 -3.10 18.37
C THR A 289 -15.97 -3.57 17.39
N LEU A 290 -16.60 -2.62 16.66
CA LEU A 290 -17.58 -2.97 15.64
C LEU A 290 -16.95 -3.73 14.48
N LEU A 291 -15.80 -3.30 13.99
CA LEU A 291 -15.05 -3.99 12.92
C LEU A 291 -14.65 -5.41 13.36
N LEU A 292 -14.17 -5.57 14.61
CA LEU A 292 -13.86 -6.90 15.15
C LEU A 292 -15.09 -7.81 15.18
N SER A 293 -16.25 -7.31 15.58
CA SER A 293 -17.50 -8.08 15.57
C SER A 293 -17.93 -8.47 14.16
N MET A 294 -17.66 -7.62 13.18
CA MET A 294 -17.94 -7.91 11.76
C MET A 294 -16.94 -8.91 11.18
N ASP A 295 -15.66 -8.84 11.59
CA ASP A 295 -14.61 -9.75 11.10
C ASP A 295 -14.80 -11.19 11.63
N GLN A 296 -15.38 -11.33 12.81
CA GLN A 296 -15.74 -12.62 13.38
C GLN A 296 -16.94 -13.30 12.68
N ALA A 297 -17.62 -12.60 11.77
CA ALA A 297 -18.74 -13.15 11.03
C ALA A 297 -18.25 -14.22 10.04
N VAL A 298 -18.83 -15.42 10.12
CA VAL A 298 -18.46 -16.57 9.28
C VAL A 298 -19.00 -16.46 7.85
N GLY A 299 -19.91 -15.52 7.58
CA GLY A 299 -20.49 -15.34 6.25
C GLY A 299 -21.26 -14.05 6.10
N ASP A 300 -21.67 -13.76 4.86
CA ASP A 300 -22.33 -12.51 4.48
C ASP A 300 -23.60 -12.23 5.32
N ALA A 301 -24.39 -13.26 5.67
CA ALA A 301 -25.58 -13.09 6.47
C ALA A 301 -25.30 -12.63 7.91
N GLN A 302 -24.25 -13.18 8.55
CA GLN A 302 -23.82 -12.78 9.89
C GLN A 302 -23.17 -11.40 9.87
N LEU A 303 -22.39 -11.09 8.85
CA LEU A 303 -21.82 -9.77 8.63
C LEU A 303 -22.92 -8.70 8.51
N MET A 304 -23.97 -8.99 7.76
CA MET A 304 -25.14 -8.11 7.63
C MET A 304 -25.86 -7.90 8.96
N GLN A 305 -26.01 -8.97 9.75
CA GLN A 305 -26.63 -8.88 11.07
C GLN A 305 -25.78 -8.03 12.04
N ALA A 306 -24.48 -8.19 12.03
CA ALA A 306 -23.55 -7.38 12.83
C ALA A 306 -23.61 -5.90 12.41
N TYR A 307 -23.63 -5.61 11.11
CA TYR A 307 -23.77 -4.25 10.59
C TYR A 307 -25.10 -3.60 11.01
N THR A 308 -26.23 -4.26 10.82
CA THR A 308 -27.54 -3.71 11.17
C THR A 308 -27.70 -3.47 12.68
N ALA A 309 -27.15 -4.37 13.51
CA ALA A 309 -27.11 -4.17 14.96
C ALA A 309 -26.30 -2.93 15.36
N SER A 310 -25.28 -2.60 14.60
CA SER A 310 -24.36 -1.49 14.85
C SER A 310 -24.79 -0.16 14.20
N GLU A 311 -25.78 -0.19 13.31
CA GLU A 311 -26.19 0.97 12.48
C GLU A 311 -26.51 2.21 13.31
N LYS A 312 -27.21 2.05 14.45
CA LYS A 312 -27.57 3.16 15.33
C LYS A 312 -26.32 3.82 15.96
N THR A 313 -25.37 3.01 16.38
CA THR A 313 -24.10 3.50 16.95
C THR A 313 -23.25 4.22 15.90
N LEU A 314 -23.18 3.65 14.69
CA LEU A 314 -22.47 4.26 13.58
C LEU A 314 -23.09 5.60 13.17
N ARG A 315 -24.41 5.69 13.09
CA ARG A 315 -25.09 6.95 12.79
C ARG A 315 -24.82 8.01 13.86
N SER A 316 -24.78 7.63 15.14
CA SER A 316 -24.46 8.58 16.22
C SER A 316 -23.02 9.08 16.15
N LEU A 317 -22.07 8.23 15.78
CA LEU A 317 -20.66 8.60 15.59
C LEU A 317 -20.45 9.51 14.36
N LEU A 318 -21.11 9.20 13.25
CA LEU A 318 -21.04 10.01 12.03
C LEU A 318 -21.72 11.38 12.18
N ALA A 319 -22.73 11.48 13.06
CA ALA A 319 -23.45 12.71 13.34
C ALA A 319 -22.77 13.59 14.40
N ASP A 320 -21.71 13.11 15.05
CA ASP A 320 -20.99 13.88 16.07
C ASP A 320 -20.15 14.99 15.41
N PRO A 321 -20.48 16.27 15.63
CA PRO A 321 -19.75 17.40 15.01
C PRO A 321 -18.28 17.44 15.42
N SER A 322 -17.94 16.93 16.61
CA SER A 322 -16.57 16.94 17.12
C SER A 322 -15.62 16.02 16.35
N LEU A 323 -16.16 15.06 15.60
CA LEU A 323 -15.40 14.10 14.77
C LEU A 323 -15.29 14.53 13.31
N GLN A 324 -15.97 15.61 12.90
CA GLN A 324 -15.92 16.13 11.54
C GLN A 324 -14.61 16.90 11.28
N PRO A 325 -13.95 16.71 10.12
CA PRO A 325 -12.70 17.38 9.81
C PRO A 325 -12.82 18.93 9.80
N ASP A 326 -13.91 19.46 9.27
CA ASP A 326 -14.13 20.92 9.18
C ASP A 326 -14.23 21.62 10.54
N HIS A 327 -14.72 20.93 11.56
CA HIS A 327 -14.76 21.45 12.93
C HIS A 327 -13.37 21.47 13.57
N ILE A 328 -12.52 20.51 13.18
CA ILE A 328 -11.15 20.40 13.69
C ILE A 328 -10.30 21.59 13.24
N ASP A 329 -10.37 21.92 11.94
CA ASP A 329 -9.58 23.02 11.39
C ASP A 329 -10.01 24.36 11.98
N ARG A 330 -11.32 24.62 12.15
CA ARG A 330 -11.84 25.82 12.80
C ARG A 330 -11.41 25.95 14.26
N THR A 331 -11.43 24.86 15.03
CA THR A 331 -10.98 24.90 16.42
C THR A 331 -9.48 25.09 16.54
N MET A 332 -8.70 24.61 15.57
CA MET A 332 -7.26 24.81 15.53
C MET A 332 -6.87 26.22 15.12
N ASP A 333 -7.56 26.80 14.15
CA ASP A 333 -7.35 28.19 13.75
C ASP A 333 -7.70 29.13 14.93
N ALA A 334 -8.82 28.89 15.60
CA ALA A 334 -9.20 29.63 16.80
C ALA A 334 -8.19 29.46 17.95
N LEU A 335 -7.62 28.24 18.12
CA LEU A 335 -6.61 28.00 19.16
C LEU A 335 -5.27 28.67 18.80
N ALA A 336 -4.87 28.65 17.52
CA ALA A 336 -3.67 29.32 17.03
C ALA A 336 -3.79 30.85 17.16
N GLU A 337 -4.96 31.41 16.85
CA GLU A 337 -5.27 32.83 17.00
C GLU A 337 -5.31 33.23 18.48
N ALA A 338 -5.91 32.40 19.34
CA ALA A 338 -5.95 32.64 20.79
C ALA A 338 -4.56 32.56 21.45
N VAL A 339 -3.65 31.73 20.96
CA VAL A 339 -2.25 31.69 21.44
C VAL A 339 -1.45 32.91 20.96
N HIS A 340 -1.84 33.50 19.82
CA HIS A 340 -1.16 34.70 19.30
C HIS A 340 -1.66 36.00 19.93
N ASP A 341 -2.89 36.02 20.43
CA ASP A 341 -3.52 37.22 21.01
C ASP A 341 -3.61 37.06 22.54
N GLN A 342 -2.57 37.54 23.24
CA GLN A 342 -2.37 37.39 24.69
C GLN A 342 -3.52 37.93 25.56
N ASN A 343 -4.41 38.78 25.02
CA ASN A 343 -5.53 39.38 25.75
C ASN A 343 -6.86 38.62 25.55
N ALA A 344 -7.03 37.86 24.47
CA ALA A 344 -8.22 37.06 24.20
C ALA A 344 -8.16 35.66 24.85
N VAL A 345 -6.97 35.20 25.25
CA VAL A 345 -6.72 33.87 25.83
C VAL A 345 -7.37 33.71 27.20
N THR A 346 -7.49 34.81 27.98
CA THR A 346 -8.02 34.75 29.34
C THR A 346 -9.54 34.50 29.37
N ASP A 347 -10.28 35.00 28.37
CA ASP A 347 -11.75 34.89 28.32
C ASP A 347 -12.26 33.61 27.59
N ALA A 348 -11.54 33.11 26.59
CA ALA A 348 -12.00 31.98 25.78
C ALA A 348 -11.66 30.60 26.36
N LEU A 349 -10.70 30.51 27.26
CA LEU A 349 -10.18 29.25 27.84
C LEU A 349 -10.61 29.00 29.31
N SER A 350 -11.47 29.80 29.89
CA SER A 350 -11.84 29.74 31.33
C SER A 350 -12.82 28.61 31.69
N SER A 351 -12.70 27.44 31.08
CA SER A 351 -13.56 26.28 31.40
C SER A 351 -12.91 25.20 32.29
N ALA A 352 -11.62 25.29 32.56
CA ALA A 352 -10.98 24.42 33.55
C ALA A 352 -10.73 25.18 34.85
N PRO A 353 -10.96 24.61 36.04
CA PRO A 353 -10.66 25.26 37.28
C PRO A 353 -9.16 25.59 37.36
N ASP A 354 -8.82 26.83 37.61
CA ASP A 354 -7.44 27.33 37.69
C ASP A 354 -6.61 26.58 38.75
N ASP A 355 -7.25 26.06 39.80
CA ASP A 355 -6.62 25.34 40.91
C ASP A 355 -6.00 24.00 40.47
N GLU A 356 -6.66 23.22 39.57
CA GLU A 356 -6.11 21.95 39.08
C GLU A 356 -4.89 22.16 38.19
N LEU A 357 -4.87 23.24 37.41
CA LEU A 357 -3.74 23.58 36.55
C LEU A 357 -2.53 24.11 37.32
N ALA A 358 -2.80 24.85 38.43
CA ALA A 358 -1.76 25.32 39.34
C ALA A 358 -1.09 24.15 40.09
N ASP A 359 -1.86 23.15 40.52
CA ASP A 359 -1.35 21.96 41.17
C ASP A 359 -0.49 21.11 40.21
N GLU A 360 -0.91 20.97 38.93
CA GLU A 360 -0.16 20.25 37.92
C GLU A 360 1.13 20.98 37.52
N LEU A 361 1.11 22.32 37.45
CA LEU A 361 2.29 23.15 37.28
C LEU A 361 3.30 22.93 38.39
N ALA A 362 2.84 22.96 39.64
CA ALA A 362 3.69 22.71 40.81
C ALA A 362 4.31 21.30 40.78
N GLN A 363 3.57 20.30 40.29
CA GLN A 363 4.04 18.94 40.17
C GLN A 363 5.10 18.82 39.06
N LEU A 364 4.90 19.45 37.90
CA LEU A 364 5.88 19.49 36.81
C LEU A 364 7.14 20.28 37.18
N GLU A 365 7.02 21.33 38.02
CA GLU A 365 8.19 22.04 38.54
C GLU A 365 9.02 21.17 39.50
N LEU A 366 8.36 20.36 40.33
CA LEU A 366 9.04 19.38 41.20
C LEU A 366 9.77 18.30 40.38
N ASP A 367 9.19 17.81 39.31
CA ASP A 367 9.81 16.80 38.42
C ASP A 367 10.98 17.37 37.60
N THR A 368 11.03 18.67 37.38
CA THR A 368 12.14 19.32 36.64
C THR A 368 13.31 19.75 37.56
N LEU A 369 13.16 19.67 38.88
CA LEU A 369 14.26 19.91 39.81
C LEU A 369 15.30 18.80 39.70
N PRO A 370 16.61 19.11 39.56
CA PRO A 370 17.64 18.10 39.56
C PRO A 370 17.62 17.38 40.91
N CYS A 371 17.52 16.05 40.88
CA CYS A 371 17.59 15.20 42.05
C CYS A 371 18.83 15.59 42.89
N PRO A 372 18.72 15.92 44.20
CA PRO A 372 19.88 16.24 45.00
C PRO A 372 20.83 15.04 45.00
N PRO A 373 22.16 15.26 44.90
CA PRO A 373 23.11 14.18 44.89
C PRO A 373 22.93 13.32 46.16
N ALA A 374 22.71 12.02 45.96
CA ALA A 374 22.58 11.06 47.02
C ALA A 374 23.80 11.17 47.95
N THR A 375 23.57 11.66 49.17
CA THR A 375 24.55 11.67 50.26
C THR A 375 24.95 10.23 50.52
N GLN A 376 26.16 9.86 50.12
CA GLN A 376 26.75 8.58 50.52
C GLN A 376 26.86 8.54 52.06
N PRO A 377 26.37 7.50 52.74
CA PRO A 377 26.68 7.32 54.15
C PRO A 377 28.16 6.99 54.29
N GLU A 378 28.89 7.82 55.02
CA GLU A 378 30.23 7.60 55.49
C GLU A 378 30.34 6.21 56.17
N ALA A 379 31.24 5.40 55.64
CA ALA A 379 31.64 4.14 56.24
C ALA A 379 32.47 4.40 57.47
N THR A 380 31.88 4.22 58.66
CA THR A 380 32.60 3.98 59.89
C THR A 380 32.94 2.50 60.01
N SER A 381 34.20 2.21 59.90
CA SER A 381 34.78 0.92 60.30
C SER A 381 34.71 0.74 61.83
N PRO A 382 34.48 -0.47 62.33
CA PRO A 382 35.29 -0.93 63.45
C PRO A 382 35.98 -2.29 63.21
N GLU A 383 37.08 -2.38 63.86
CA GLU A 383 38.09 -3.40 63.97
C GLU A 383 37.59 -4.84 64.25
N THR A 384 38.37 -5.75 63.61
CA THR A 384 38.88 -7.03 64.11
C THR A 384 38.15 -7.75 65.24
N THR A 385 37.72 -8.98 64.97
CA THR A 385 38.15 -10.16 65.79
C THR A 385 38.03 -11.45 64.95
N SER A 386 39.15 -12.11 64.82
CA SER A 386 39.38 -13.48 64.32
C SER A 386 38.56 -14.51 65.06
N LEU A 387 38.16 -15.60 64.39
CA LEU A 387 38.29 -16.97 64.75
C LEU A 387 37.74 -17.90 63.67
N SER A 388 38.63 -18.52 63.05
CA SER A 388 38.96 -19.93 62.73
C SER A 388 37.83 -20.99 62.73
N MET A 389 37.93 -21.80 61.73
CA MET A 389 37.76 -23.25 61.61
C MET A 389 36.60 -23.76 60.72
N LYS A 390 37.09 -24.32 59.64
CA LYS A 390 37.08 -25.75 59.16
C LYS A 390 35.87 -26.20 58.34
N THR A 391 36.25 -26.49 57.09
CA THR A 391 36.13 -27.78 56.33
C THR A 391 34.82 -28.53 56.40
N THR A 392 34.29 -28.86 55.22
CA THR A 392 34.53 -30.08 54.41
C THR A 392 33.55 -30.02 53.20
N HIS A 393 34.08 -30.27 52.01
CA HIS A 393 33.87 -31.43 51.14
C HIS A 393 32.39 -31.86 50.93
N ASP A 394 31.83 -31.87 49.70
CA ASP A 394 31.93 -32.96 48.71
C ASP A 394 31.06 -32.58 47.47
N THR A 395 31.58 -32.51 46.34
CA THR A 395 31.65 -33.44 45.20
C THR A 395 30.36 -34.21 44.87
N GLN A 396 29.87 -34.01 43.69
CA GLN A 396 29.51 -34.97 42.62
C GLN A 396 28.37 -34.42 41.77
N LYS A 397 28.61 -34.09 40.51
CA LYS A 397 28.87 -34.89 39.30
C LYS A 397 27.63 -35.62 38.73
N GLN A 398 27.49 -35.38 37.44
CA GLN A 398 26.87 -36.23 36.38
C GLN A 398 25.36 -35.99 36.13
N ALA A 399 24.88 -36.03 34.97
CA ALA A 399 25.30 -36.13 33.56
C ALA A 399 24.01 -36.17 32.74
N VAL A 400 24.07 -35.67 31.56
CA VAL A 400 23.20 -35.91 30.39
C VAL A 400 23.23 -37.43 30.03
N PRO A 401 22.26 -38.12 29.36
CA PRO A 401 21.67 -37.69 28.09
C PRO A 401 20.22 -38.18 27.82
N ALA A 402 19.55 -37.62 26.91
CA ALA A 402 19.12 -38.17 25.61
C ALA A 402 18.20 -37.17 24.93
#